data_36ce4224965305fbe0d9ddc3d7ccb938
#
_entry.id   36ce4224965305fbe0d9ddc3d7ccb938
#
_cell.length_a   1.000
_cell.length_b   1.000
_cell.length_c   1.000
_cell.angle_alpha   90.00
_cell.angle_beta   90.00
_cell.angle_gamma   90.00
#
_symmetry.space_group_name_H-M   'P 1'
#
loop_
_entity.id
_entity.type
_entity.pdbx_description
1 polymer ?
#
loop_
_entity_poly.entity_id
_entity_poly.type
_entity_poly.pdbx_seq_one_letter_code
_entity_poly.pdbx_strand_id
1 'polypeptide(L)'
;MKKISVLLALLLVFSFALSAAASAADAKEPIRVITLNGTTGFGLAGLITANEAGETDQAYSFTVETDASNVTAALVSGDCDIAALPTNAAAALYNKTEGEVQVIALNTLGVLYVVTDGSVEVKSFADLEGQTVYAPAQNPTFLFQALCDANNVNVTIDNSYAQPAALNTAVTAGEVAVAVLPEPLLTSARIQNPELQVVLDLTEEWNKVFPADSLVQGCAVVRTEFAKEHPETVAAFLEDYAASVQLTKDDPAKAAQCIEAAGIFPKAAVAEKALPHCNICFITGEEMQEKLSAFYDILKGVAPQSIGGAVPGEDFYWIAK
;
A
#
# COMPACT_ATOMS: atom_id res chain seq x y z
N MET A 1 -61.06 10.13 -34.83
CA MET A 1 -60.41 9.03 -34.10
C MET A 1 -58.90 8.92 -34.33
N LYS A 2 -58.33 9.12 -35.55
CA LYS A 2 -56.88 9.05 -35.76
C LYS A 2 -56.03 10.12 -35.07
N LYS A 3 -56.56 11.30 -34.79
CA LYS A 3 -55.83 12.40 -34.11
C LYS A 3 -55.68 12.25 -32.59
N ILE A 4 -56.62 11.53 -31.93
CA ILE A 4 -56.55 11.26 -30.50
C ILE A 4 -55.56 10.15 -30.18
N SER A 5 -55.40 9.15 -31.05
CA SER A 5 -54.40 8.07 -30.87
C SER A 5 -52.95 8.54 -30.98
N VAL A 6 -52.68 9.56 -31.79
CA VAL A 6 -51.32 10.14 -31.92
C VAL A 6 -50.95 10.95 -30.67
N LEU A 7 -51.92 11.65 -30.08
CA LEU A 7 -51.67 12.43 -28.84
C LEU A 7 -51.37 11.51 -27.62
N LEU A 8 -52.09 10.36 -27.52
CA LEU A 8 -51.87 9.38 -26.46
C LEU A 8 -50.49 8.67 -26.60
N ALA A 9 -50.07 8.39 -27.84
CA ALA A 9 -48.76 7.81 -28.10
C ALA A 9 -47.59 8.75 -27.78
N LEU A 10 -47.77 10.06 -28.04
CA LEU A 10 -46.76 11.08 -27.67
C LEU A 10 -46.66 11.28 -26.15
N LEU A 11 -47.77 11.20 -25.40
CA LEU A 11 -47.73 11.29 -23.93
C LEU A 11 -47.07 10.08 -23.28
N LEU A 12 -47.26 8.87 -23.82
CA LEU A 12 -46.58 7.63 -23.34
C LEU A 12 -45.07 7.63 -23.61
N VAL A 13 -44.62 8.16 -24.75
CA VAL A 13 -43.18 8.27 -25.05
C VAL A 13 -42.53 9.34 -24.19
N PHE A 14 -43.23 10.43 -23.86
CA PHE A 14 -42.71 11.49 -22.99
C PHE A 14 -42.63 11.05 -21.51
N SER A 15 -43.56 10.22 -21.03
CA SER A 15 -43.50 9.66 -19.67
C SER A 15 -42.40 8.59 -19.52
N PHE A 16 -42.09 7.83 -20.57
CA PHE A 16 -40.99 6.88 -20.57
C PHE A 16 -39.62 7.55 -20.64
N ALA A 17 -39.51 8.67 -21.40
CA ALA A 17 -38.27 9.46 -21.45
C ALA A 17 -37.99 10.21 -20.12
N LEU A 18 -39.04 10.63 -19.41
CA LEU A 18 -38.89 11.31 -18.12
C LEU A 18 -38.51 10.35 -16.98
N SER A 19 -39.02 9.10 -17.01
CA SER A 19 -38.62 8.07 -16.04
C SER A 19 -37.20 7.53 -16.29
N ALA A 20 -36.72 7.49 -17.53
CA ALA A 20 -35.33 7.14 -17.85
C ALA A 20 -34.34 8.27 -17.47
N ALA A 21 -34.74 9.53 -17.58
CA ALA A 21 -33.94 10.67 -17.15
C ALA A 21 -33.88 10.81 -15.60
N ALA A 22 -34.93 10.46 -14.88
CA ALA A 22 -34.94 10.45 -13.42
C ALA A 22 -34.09 9.30 -12.83
N SER A 23 -33.95 8.17 -13.54
CA SER A 23 -33.10 7.04 -13.10
C SER A 23 -31.62 7.30 -13.37
N ALA A 24 -31.25 8.22 -14.26
CA ALA A 24 -29.86 8.59 -14.54
C ALA A 24 -29.35 9.72 -13.61
N ALA A 25 -30.24 10.40 -12.88
CA ALA A 25 -29.85 11.53 -12.02
C ALA A 25 -29.43 11.12 -10.60
N ASP A 26 -29.57 9.83 -10.22
CA ASP A 26 -29.23 9.32 -8.88
C ASP A 26 -28.02 8.35 -8.88
N ALA A 27 -27.33 8.16 -10.00
CA ALA A 27 -26.08 7.40 -10.01
C ALA A 27 -24.99 8.28 -9.40
N LYS A 28 -24.65 8.04 -8.13
CA LYS A 28 -23.47 8.64 -7.49
C LYS A 28 -22.23 8.34 -8.36
N GLU A 29 -21.39 9.33 -8.60
CA GLU A 29 -20.11 9.09 -9.24
C GLU A 29 -19.31 8.09 -8.42
N PRO A 30 -18.62 7.13 -9.06
CA PRO A 30 -17.83 6.15 -8.33
C PRO A 30 -16.65 6.82 -7.62
N ILE A 31 -16.35 6.36 -6.40
CA ILE A 31 -15.17 6.77 -5.65
C ILE A 31 -13.93 6.25 -6.42
N ARG A 32 -13.05 7.15 -6.81
CA ARG A 32 -11.85 6.81 -7.59
C ARG A 32 -10.72 6.42 -6.66
N VAL A 33 -10.34 5.15 -6.69
CA VAL A 33 -9.34 4.57 -5.81
C VAL A 33 -8.14 4.07 -6.63
N ILE A 34 -6.94 4.51 -6.30
CA ILE A 34 -5.71 4.00 -6.91
C ILE A 34 -4.90 3.24 -5.86
N THR A 35 -4.44 2.05 -6.22
CA THR A 35 -3.54 1.27 -5.38
C THR A 35 -2.25 0.92 -6.12
N LEU A 36 -1.24 0.50 -5.36
CA LEU A 36 0.00 -0.02 -5.92
C LEU A 36 -0.03 -1.54 -5.98
N ASN A 37 0.73 -2.11 -6.91
CA ASN A 37 1.06 -3.52 -6.89
C ASN A 37 1.89 -3.88 -5.63
N GLY A 38 1.95 -5.16 -5.27
CA GLY A 38 2.63 -5.65 -4.07
C GLY A 38 1.83 -5.46 -2.78
N THR A 39 2.52 -5.52 -1.64
CA THR A 39 1.89 -5.58 -0.31
C THR A 39 0.99 -4.39 0.01
N THR A 40 1.33 -3.18 -0.45
CA THR A 40 0.52 -1.97 -0.27
C THR A 40 -0.90 -2.11 -0.87
N GLY A 41 -1.04 -2.92 -1.93
CA GLY A 41 -2.33 -3.19 -2.57
C GLY A 41 -3.06 -4.43 -2.04
N PHE A 42 -2.38 -5.36 -1.38
CA PHE A 42 -2.95 -6.65 -1.00
C PHE A 42 -4.26 -6.53 -0.22
N GLY A 43 -4.32 -5.61 0.73
CA GLY A 43 -5.51 -5.38 1.53
C GLY A 43 -6.74 -4.89 0.75
N LEU A 44 -6.57 -4.29 -0.43
CA LEU A 44 -7.68 -3.80 -1.28
C LEU A 44 -8.23 -4.88 -2.23
N ALA A 45 -7.54 -6.00 -2.42
CA ALA A 45 -7.89 -6.99 -3.43
C ALA A 45 -9.30 -7.57 -3.27
N GLY A 46 -9.71 -7.85 -2.04
CA GLY A 46 -11.06 -8.32 -1.73
C GLY A 46 -12.14 -7.29 -2.10
N LEU A 47 -11.90 -6.02 -1.79
CA LEU A 47 -12.81 -4.93 -2.12
C LEU A 47 -12.91 -4.71 -3.64
N ILE A 48 -11.79 -4.78 -4.36
CA ILE A 48 -11.78 -4.69 -5.83
C ILE A 48 -12.66 -5.77 -6.44
N THR A 49 -12.47 -7.02 -6.03
CA THR A 49 -13.23 -8.16 -6.59
C THR A 49 -14.70 -8.12 -6.17
N ALA A 50 -15.03 -7.69 -4.95
CA ALA A 50 -16.41 -7.50 -4.51
C ALA A 50 -17.12 -6.40 -5.32
N ASN A 51 -16.44 -5.28 -5.58
CA ASN A 51 -16.98 -4.20 -6.41
C ASN A 51 -17.23 -4.66 -7.86
N GLU A 52 -16.32 -5.42 -8.46
CA GLU A 52 -16.49 -5.98 -9.80
C GLU A 52 -17.67 -6.98 -9.87
N ALA A 53 -17.92 -7.68 -8.78
CA ALA A 53 -19.07 -8.59 -8.65
C ALA A 53 -20.41 -7.85 -8.35
N GLY A 54 -20.36 -6.53 -8.07
CA GLY A 54 -21.53 -5.75 -7.67
C GLY A 54 -22.02 -6.05 -6.25
N GLU A 55 -21.10 -6.46 -5.37
CA GLU A 55 -21.39 -6.86 -3.98
C GLU A 55 -21.08 -5.74 -2.97
N THR A 56 -20.70 -4.54 -3.44
CA THR A 56 -20.47 -3.35 -2.60
C THR A 56 -21.64 -2.39 -2.60
N ASP A 57 -21.92 -1.76 -1.46
CA ASP A 57 -22.96 -0.73 -1.34
C ASP A 57 -22.53 0.61 -1.97
N GLN A 58 -21.23 0.87 -2.00
CA GLN A 58 -20.65 2.02 -2.69
C GLN A 58 -20.17 1.61 -4.09
N ALA A 59 -20.23 2.54 -5.04
CA ALA A 59 -19.61 2.36 -6.35
C ALA A 59 -18.16 2.82 -6.30
N TYR A 60 -17.24 1.97 -6.75
CA TYR A 60 -15.83 2.27 -6.85
C TYR A 60 -15.31 2.16 -8.29
N SER A 61 -14.29 2.98 -8.60
CA SER A 61 -13.46 2.81 -9.79
C SER A 61 -12.01 2.59 -9.34
N PHE A 62 -11.48 1.39 -9.56
CA PHE A 62 -10.14 1.02 -9.13
C PHE A 62 -9.12 1.09 -10.26
N THR A 63 -7.92 1.55 -9.94
CA THR A 63 -6.73 1.49 -10.80
C THR A 63 -5.56 0.90 -10.00
N VAL A 64 -4.82 -0.04 -10.60
CA VAL A 64 -3.60 -0.60 -10.01
C VAL A 64 -2.40 -0.02 -10.75
N GLU A 65 -1.53 0.67 -10.02
CA GLU A 65 -0.32 1.31 -10.52
C GLU A 65 0.94 0.56 -10.05
N THR A 66 2.02 0.73 -10.79
CA THR A 66 3.32 0.15 -10.45
C THR A 66 4.30 1.16 -9.87
N ASP A 67 4.01 2.46 -10.02
CA ASP A 67 4.87 3.56 -9.59
C ASP A 67 4.09 4.55 -8.72
N ALA A 68 4.59 4.78 -7.51
CA ALA A 68 4.00 5.73 -6.57
C ALA A 68 3.96 7.17 -7.09
N SER A 69 4.81 7.54 -8.06
CA SER A 69 4.80 8.87 -8.67
C SER A 69 3.53 9.11 -9.49
N ASN A 70 2.99 8.08 -10.16
CA ASN A 70 1.72 8.17 -10.89
C ASN A 70 0.55 8.38 -9.91
N VAL A 71 0.58 7.66 -8.78
CA VAL A 71 -0.44 7.80 -7.74
C VAL A 71 -0.44 9.19 -7.12
N THR A 72 0.75 9.72 -6.79
CA THR A 72 0.86 11.09 -6.25
C THR A 72 0.43 12.15 -7.26
N ALA A 73 0.76 11.97 -8.54
CA ALA A 73 0.30 12.88 -9.61
C ALA A 73 -1.22 12.89 -9.74
N ALA A 74 -1.88 11.72 -9.69
CA ALA A 74 -3.34 11.59 -9.76
C ALA A 74 -4.05 12.23 -8.55
N LEU A 75 -3.48 12.12 -7.34
CA LEU A 75 -4.00 12.81 -6.16
C LEU A 75 -3.93 14.34 -6.32
N VAL A 76 -2.79 14.87 -6.82
CA VAL A 76 -2.59 16.31 -7.02
C VAL A 76 -3.50 16.85 -8.14
N SER A 77 -3.69 16.11 -9.23
CA SER A 77 -4.57 16.53 -10.33
C SER A 77 -6.07 16.40 -10.01
N GLY A 78 -6.42 15.70 -8.92
CA GLY A 78 -7.82 15.40 -8.59
C GLY A 78 -8.42 14.26 -9.42
N ASP A 79 -7.61 13.46 -10.10
CA ASP A 79 -8.06 12.27 -10.85
C ASP A 79 -8.29 11.05 -9.95
N CYS A 80 -7.92 11.14 -8.68
CA CYS A 80 -8.05 10.12 -7.65
C CYS A 80 -8.58 10.75 -6.36
N ASP A 81 -9.46 10.04 -5.64
CA ASP A 81 -10.03 10.51 -4.37
C ASP A 81 -9.33 9.87 -3.17
N ILE A 82 -9.07 8.56 -3.27
CA ILE A 82 -8.39 7.75 -2.24
C ILE A 82 -7.28 6.95 -2.90
N ALA A 83 -6.14 6.82 -2.23
CA ALA A 83 -5.05 6.02 -2.77
C ALA A 83 -4.28 5.25 -1.70
N ALA A 84 -3.64 4.13 -2.09
CA ALA A 84 -2.67 3.44 -1.27
C ALA A 84 -1.24 3.85 -1.69
N LEU A 85 -0.43 4.27 -0.72
CA LEU A 85 0.94 4.77 -0.90
C LEU A 85 1.91 4.20 0.13
N PRO A 86 3.23 4.17 -0.17
CA PRO A 86 4.26 4.09 0.87
C PRO A 86 4.12 5.28 1.83
N THR A 87 4.29 5.02 3.12
CA THR A 87 4.09 6.03 4.18
C THR A 87 5.00 7.25 4.01
N ASN A 88 6.26 7.06 3.61
CA ASN A 88 7.17 8.16 3.33
C ASN A 88 6.71 9.01 2.13
N ALA A 89 6.16 8.39 1.08
CA ALA A 89 5.63 9.12 -0.08
C ALA A 89 4.38 9.94 0.29
N ALA A 90 3.52 9.41 1.17
CA ALA A 90 2.36 10.13 1.69
C ALA A 90 2.78 11.39 2.47
N ALA A 91 3.78 11.29 3.37
CA ALA A 91 4.32 12.42 4.10
C ALA A 91 4.97 13.46 3.17
N ALA A 92 5.76 13.00 2.19
CA ALA A 92 6.39 13.89 1.23
C ALA A 92 5.35 14.63 0.35
N LEU A 93 4.27 13.94 -0.04
CA LEU A 93 3.17 14.55 -0.78
C LEU A 93 2.46 15.61 0.06
N TYR A 94 2.09 15.29 1.31
CA TYR A 94 1.48 16.24 2.24
C TYR A 94 2.32 17.50 2.41
N ASN A 95 3.63 17.34 2.69
CA ASN A 95 4.53 18.47 2.86
C ASN A 95 4.69 19.31 1.58
N LYS A 96 4.73 18.66 0.41
CA LYS A 96 4.87 19.34 -0.88
C LYS A 96 3.61 20.11 -1.28
N THR A 97 2.44 19.62 -0.90
CA THR A 97 1.14 20.18 -1.27
C THR A 97 0.52 21.03 -0.15
N GLU A 98 1.26 21.23 0.95
CA GLU A 98 0.79 22.01 2.09
C GLU A 98 -0.55 21.53 2.68
N GLY A 99 -0.73 20.18 2.74
CA GLY A 99 -1.87 19.59 3.41
C GLY A 99 -3.02 19.13 2.50
N GLU A 100 -2.80 18.94 1.20
CA GLU A 100 -3.87 18.48 0.28
C GLU A 100 -4.23 16.99 0.40
N VAL A 101 -3.51 16.23 1.21
CA VAL A 101 -3.82 14.82 1.49
C VAL A 101 -3.79 14.52 2.99
N GLN A 102 -4.61 13.56 3.41
CA GLN A 102 -4.64 13.04 4.78
C GLN A 102 -4.51 11.52 4.77
N VAL A 103 -3.82 10.95 5.76
CA VAL A 103 -3.79 9.49 5.96
C VAL A 103 -5.05 9.06 6.70
N ILE A 104 -5.70 7.99 6.23
CA ILE A 104 -6.95 7.45 6.78
C ILE A 104 -6.77 6.07 7.40
N ALA A 105 -5.76 5.28 6.98
CA ALA A 105 -5.43 3.98 7.55
C ALA A 105 -3.99 3.58 7.26
N LEU A 106 -3.36 2.81 8.17
CA LEU A 106 -2.21 1.97 7.83
C LEU A 106 -2.69 0.66 7.23
N ASN A 107 -2.01 0.17 6.21
CA ASN A 107 -2.37 -1.05 5.50
C ASN A 107 -1.26 -2.11 5.47
N THR A 108 -0.01 -1.72 5.75
CA THR A 108 1.15 -2.62 5.71
C THR A 108 2.18 -2.17 6.74
N LEU A 109 2.56 -3.07 7.63
CA LEU A 109 3.68 -2.88 8.55
C LEU A 109 5.01 -3.29 7.88
N GLY A 110 6.01 -3.76 8.65
CA GLY A 110 7.29 -4.18 8.11
C GLY A 110 7.17 -5.43 7.24
N VAL A 111 7.84 -5.43 6.08
CA VAL A 111 7.82 -6.54 5.10
C VAL A 111 9.20 -6.82 4.52
N LEU A 112 10.26 -6.35 5.19
CA LEU A 112 11.64 -6.45 4.72
C LEU A 112 12.41 -7.51 5.50
N TYR A 113 13.22 -8.26 4.79
CA TYR A 113 14.04 -9.34 5.33
C TYR A 113 15.47 -9.27 4.78
N VAL A 114 16.47 -9.64 5.59
CA VAL A 114 17.82 -9.89 5.08
C VAL A 114 17.92 -11.35 4.68
N VAL A 115 18.44 -11.58 3.49
CA VAL A 115 18.66 -12.90 2.92
C VAL A 115 20.11 -13.09 2.54
N THR A 116 20.59 -14.35 2.57
CA THR A 116 21.92 -14.72 2.08
C THR A 116 21.83 -15.97 1.19
N ASP A 117 22.83 -16.13 0.31
CA ASP A 117 23.04 -17.33 -0.49
C ASP A 117 23.74 -18.47 0.30
N GLY A 118 24.00 -18.24 1.60
CA GLY A 118 24.71 -19.17 2.50
C GLY A 118 26.24 -19.01 2.50
N SER A 119 26.82 -18.16 1.66
CA SER A 119 28.27 -17.88 1.66
C SER A 119 28.70 -16.99 2.82
N VAL A 120 27.76 -16.21 3.39
CA VAL A 120 27.97 -15.35 4.56
C VAL A 120 27.09 -15.88 5.70
N GLU A 121 27.70 -16.19 6.84
CA GLU A 121 26.98 -16.58 8.04
C GLU A 121 26.49 -15.33 8.80
N VAL A 122 25.19 -15.17 8.93
CA VAL A 122 24.54 -14.06 9.67
C VAL A 122 23.58 -14.67 10.69
N LYS A 123 23.85 -14.45 11.97
CA LYS A 123 23.03 -14.89 13.12
C LYS A 123 22.41 -13.72 13.87
N SER A 124 22.97 -12.54 13.70
CA SER A 124 22.54 -11.30 14.33
C SER A 124 22.80 -10.12 13.42
N PHE A 125 22.20 -8.97 13.73
CA PHE A 125 22.43 -7.74 12.95
C PHE A 125 23.92 -7.33 12.98
N ALA A 126 24.65 -7.61 14.06
CA ALA A 126 26.06 -7.29 14.20
C ALA A 126 26.97 -8.06 13.21
N ASP A 127 26.56 -9.23 12.73
CA ASP A 127 27.32 -10.02 11.76
C ASP A 127 27.38 -9.39 10.36
N LEU A 128 26.58 -8.33 10.14
CA LEU A 128 26.60 -7.54 8.90
C LEU A 128 27.75 -6.51 8.86
N GLU A 129 28.50 -6.32 9.96
CA GLU A 129 29.63 -5.37 10.01
C GLU A 129 30.62 -5.62 8.87
N GLY A 130 30.90 -4.57 8.09
CA GLY A 130 31.83 -4.61 6.96
C GLY A 130 31.32 -5.34 5.71
N GLN A 131 30.09 -5.87 5.72
CA GLN A 131 29.49 -6.54 4.56
C GLN A 131 29.01 -5.53 3.52
N THR A 132 28.91 -5.97 2.26
CA THR A 132 28.11 -5.30 1.24
C THR A 132 26.74 -5.92 1.23
N VAL A 133 25.71 -5.08 1.47
CA VAL A 133 24.30 -5.48 1.48
C VAL A 133 23.55 -4.78 0.36
N TYR A 134 23.01 -5.56 -0.56
CA TYR A 134 22.22 -5.02 -1.67
C TYR A 134 20.80 -4.71 -1.20
N ALA A 135 20.32 -3.51 -1.47
CA ALA A 135 18.97 -3.07 -1.09
C ALA A 135 18.28 -2.34 -2.25
N PRO A 136 16.97 -2.50 -2.40
CA PRO A 136 16.22 -1.64 -3.32
C PRO A 136 16.35 -0.19 -2.88
N ALA A 137 16.35 0.73 -3.84
CA ALA A 137 16.41 2.16 -3.55
C ALA A 137 15.18 2.65 -2.76
N GLN A 138 15.27 3.88 -2.23
CA GLN A 138 14.21 4.56 -1.47
C GLN A 138 13.96 3.89 -0.10
N ASN A 139 12.70 3.63 0.24
CA ASN A 139 12.27 3.22 1.58
C ASN A 139 13.05 2.01 2.14
N PRO A 140 13.28 0.90 1.41
CA PRO A 140 14.06 -0.22 1.93
C PRO A 140 15.47 0.19 2.38
N THR A 141 16.15 1.02 1.60
CA THR A 141 17.48 1.55 1.94
C THR A 141 17.43 2.41 3.20
N PHE A 142 16.45 3.32 3.32
CA PHE A 142 16.36 4.22 4.48
C PHE A 142 16.10 3.47 5.77
N LEU A 143 15.21 2.47 5.72
CA LEU A 143 14.89 1.62 6.87
C LEU A 143 16.09 0.78 7.30
N PHE A 144 16.79 0.18 6.35
CA PHE A 144 17.97 -0.60 6.64
C PHE A 144 19.10 0.28 7.19
N GLN A 145 19.30 1.50 6.66
CA GLN A 145 20.27 2.47 7.20
C GLN A 145 19.92 2.88 8.63
N ALA A 146 18.63 3.12 8.94
CA ALA A 146 18.20 3.43 10.31
C ALA A 146 18.56 2.32 11.29
N LEU A 147 18.41 1.06 10.89
CA LEU A 147 18.81 -0.09 11.69
C LEU A 147 20.31 -0.20 11.84
N CYS A 148 21.09 0.08 10.78
CA CYS A 148 22.55 0.12 10.84
C CYS A 148 23.04 1.16 11.84
N ASP A 149 22.49 2.38 11.76
CA ASP A 149 22.85 3.48 12.65
C ASP A 149 22.48 3.17 14.11
N ALA A 150 21.29 2.63 14.37
CA ALA A 150 20.84 2.28 15.71
C ALA A 150 21.64 1.15 16.35
N ASN A 151 22.12 0.19 15.55
CA ASN A 151 22.95 -0.92 16.02
C ASN A 151 24.45 -0.59 16.02
N ASN A 152 24.87 0.57 15.52
CA ASN A 152 26.29 0.95 15.30
C ASN A 152 27.03 -0.07 14.42
N VAL A 153 26.39 -0.55 13.35
CA VAL A 153 26.94 -1.52 12.40
C VAL A 153 27.19 -0.82 11.07
N ASN A 154 28.44 -0.91 10.58
CA ASN A 154 28.83 -0.27 9.33
C ASN A 154 28.75 -1.27 8.19
N VAL A 155 27.89 -1.01 7.22
CA VAL A 155 27.72 -1.79 5.99
C VAL A 155 27.93 -0.91 4.76
N THR A 156 28.31 -1.53 3.65
CA THR A 156 28.19 -0.87 2.35
C THR A 156 26.84 -1.20 1.76
N ILE A 157 25.93 -0.23 1.70
CA ILE A 157 24.61 -0.43 1.04
C ILE A 157 24.80 -0.21 -0.46
N ASP A 158 24.50 -1.23 -1.26
CA ASP A 158 24.58 -1.19 -2.72
C ASP A 158 23.18 -1.14 -3.34
N ASN A 159 22.89 -0.06 -4.05
CA ASN A 159 21.63 0.16 -4.76
C ASN A 159 21.73 -0.06 -6.28
N SER A 160 22.73 -0.79 -6.78
CA SER A 160 22.87 -1.07 -8.22
C SER A 160 21.65 -1.79 -8.81
N TYR A 161 20.93 -2.56 -7.98
CA TYR A 161 19.61 -3.14 -8.28
C TYR A 161 18.52 -2.31 -7.60
N ALA A 162 18.31 -1.07 -8.05
CA ALA A 162 17.42 -0.10 -7.42
C ALA A 162 15.95 -0.56 -7.32
N GLN A 163 15.49 -1.36 -8.30
CA GLN A 163 14.12 -1.88 -8.32
C GLN A 163 14.04 -3.23 -7.59
N PRO A 164 13.05 -3.44 -6.71
CA PRO A 164 12.91 -4.69 -5.96
C PRO A 164 12.88 -5.95 -6.85
N ALA A 165 12.21 -5.89 -8.00
CA ALA A 165 12.13 -7.00 -8.94
C ALA A 165 13.50 -7.33 -9.59
N ALA A 166 14.33 -6.32 -9.86
CA ALA A 166 15.67 -6.52 -10.39
C ALA A 166 16.59 -7.19 -9.35
N LEU A 167 16.56 -6.70 -8.09
CA LEU A 167 17.30 -7.31 -6.99
C LEU A 167 16.85 -8.76 -6.75
N ASN A 168 15.52 -9.00 -6.77
CA ASN A 168 14.98 -10.36 -6.63
C ASN A 168 15.53 -11.32 -7.70
N THR A 169 15.67 -10.85 -8.95
CA THR A 169 16.24 -11.64 -10.04
C THR A 169 17.70 -11.97 -9.78
N ALA A 170 18.51 -10.99 -9.37
CA ALA A 170 19.93 -11.15 -9.08
C ALA A 170 20.17 -12.11 -7.88
N VAL A 171 19.37 -11.97 -6.82
CA VAL A 171 19.41 -12.88 -5.65
C VAL A 171 19.03 -14.31 -6.06
N THR A 172 17.97 -14.48 -6.85
CA THR A 172 17.54 -15.80 -7.33
C THR A 172 18.59 -16.47 -8.20
N ALA A 173 19.34 -15.69 -8.99
CA ALA A 173 20.43 -16.17 -9.84
C ALA A 173 21.74 -16.46 -9.07
N GLY A 174 21.82 -16.10 -7.77
CA GLY A 174 23.05 -16.28 -6.96
C GLY A 174 24.12 -15.25 -7.28
N GLU A 175 23.77 -14.09 -7.85
CA GLU A 175 24.71 -13.01 -8.18
C GLU A 175 24.99 -12.09 -6.97
N VAL A 176 24.21 -12.23 -5.90
CA VAL A 176 24.23 -11.37 -4.72
C VAL A 176 24.28 -12.23 -3.46
N ALA A 177 25.31 -12.04 -2.63
CA ALA A 177 25.53 -12.82 -1.42
C ALA A 177 24.62 -12.43 -0.25
N VAL A 178 24.39 -11.12 -0.04
CA VAL A 178 23.53 -10.58 1.03
C VAL A 178 22.62 -9.49 0.49
N ALA A 179 21.33 -9.60 0.71
CA ALA A 179 20.36 -8.62 0.22
C ALA A 179 19.22 -8.35 1.20
N VAL A 180 18.62 -7.16 1.08
CA VAL A 180 17.32 -6.81 1.67
C VAL A 180 16.23 -7.04 0.62
N LEU A 181 15.32 -7.96 0.88
CA LEU A 181 14.19 -8.24 -0.01
C LEU A 181 12.86 -7.99 0.69
N PRO A 182 11.89 -7.38 -0.01
CA PRO A 182 10.51 -7.28 0.47
C PRO A 182 9.70 -8.54 0.12
N GLU A 183 8.70 -8.86 0.94
CA GLU A 183 7.60 -9.72 0.50
C GLU A 183 6.73 -8.98 -0.54
N PRO A 184 6.07 -9.66 -1.47
CA PRO A 184 6.05 -11.10 -1.74
C PRO A 184 7.21 -11.59 -2.64
N LEU A 185 8.14 -10.73 -2.97
CA LEU A 185 9.28 -11.08 -3.83
C LEU A 185 10.22 -12.07 -3.16
N LEU A 186 10.44 -11.96 -1.86
CA LEU A 186 11.22 -12.93 -1.09
C LEU A 186 10.63 -14.35 -1.22
N THR A 187 9.32 -14.50 -1.01
CA THR A 187 8.64 -15.79 -1.20
C THR A 187 8.82 -16.31 -2.63
N SER A 188 8.73 -15.43 -3.63
CA SER A 188 8.97 -15.80 -5.04
C SER A 188 10.42 -16.27 -5.26
N ALA A 189 11.41 -15.59 -4.69
CA ALA A 189 12.83 -15.97 -4.78
C ALA A 189 13.07 -17.35 -4.16
N ARG A 190 12.55 -17.59 -2.95
CA ARG A 190 12.72 -18.86 -2.23
C ARG A 190 12.06 -20.06 -2.92
N ILE A 191 10.97 -19.85 -3.64
CA ILE A 191 10.35 -20.90 -4.48
C ILE A 191 11.26 -21.27 -5.63
N GLN A 192 11.99 -20.32 -6.23
CA GLN A 192 12.90 -20.54 -7.37
C GLN A 192 14.28 -21.00 -6.93
N ASN A 193 14.75 -20.51 -5.79
CA ASN A 193 16.03 -20.87 -5.18
C ASN A 193 15.82 -21.27 -3.70
N PRO A 194 15.57 -22.57 -3.43
CA PRO A 194 15.34 -23.08 -2.07
C PRO A 194 16.54 -22.97 -1.12
N GLU A 195 17.75 -22.78 -1.64
CA GLU A 195 18.98 -22.61 -0.84
C GLU A 195 19.07 -21.21 -0.22
N LEU A 196 18.27 -20.26 -0.69
CA LEU A 196 18.23 -18.90 -0.15
C LEU A 196 17.77 -18.90 1.31
N GLN A 197 18.61 -18.33 2.19
CA GLN A 197 18.38 -18.29 3.62
C GLN A 197 17.82 -16.92 4.03
N VAL A 198 16.71 -16.91 4.77
CA VAL A 198 16.24 -15.72 5.49
C VAL A 198 16.98 -15.70 6.82
N VAL A 199 17.78 -14.67 7.05
CA VAL A 199 18.64 -14.58 8.23
C VAL A 199 18.18 -13.55 9.24
N LEU A 200 17.51 -12.47 8.81
CA LEU A 200 16.93 -11.47 9.71
C LEU A 200 15.56 -11.04 9.20
N ASP A 201 14.60 -10.92 10.11
CA ASP A 201 13.36 -10.17 9.94
C ASP A 201 13.61 -8.74 10.42
N LEU A 202 13.54 -7.76 9.49
CA LEU A 202 13.82 -6.37 9.84
C LEU A 202 12.75 -5.74 10.72
N THR A 203 11.55 -6.32 10.80
CA THR A 203 10.52 -5.90 11.76
C THR A 203 10.90 -6.30 13.18
N GLU A 204 11.41 -7.54 13.36
CA GLU A 204 11.91 -8.00 14.65
C GLU A 204 13.14 -7.17 15.09
N GLU A 205 14.06 -6.90 14.16
CA GLU A 205 15.25 -6.07 14.45
C GLU A 205 14.86 -4.63 14.79
N TRP A 206 13.85 -4.07 14.10
CA TRP A 206 13.32 -2.74 14.37
C TRP A 206 12.75 -2.62 15.80
N ASN A 207 11.96 -3.60 16.20
CA ASN A 207 11.32 -3.62 17.52
C ASN A 207 12.33 -3.77 18.70
N LYS A 208 13.59 -4.14 18.41
CA LYS A 208 14.66 -4.19 19.43
C LYS A 208 15.26 -2.80 19.72
N VAL A 209 15.23 -1.88 18.77
CA VAL A 209 15.96 -0.61 18.84
C VAL A 209 15.07 0.64 18.73
N PHE A 210 13.85 0.48 18.23
CA PHE A 210 12.86 1.54 18.04
C PHE A 210 11.53 1.19 18.75
N PRO A 211 10.58 2.14 18.87
CA PRO A 211 9.27 1.83 19.41
C PRO A 211 8.61 0.64 18.70
N ALA A 212 8.03 -0.28 19.47
CA ALA A 212 7.42 -1.48 18.92
C ALA A 212 6.31 -1.14 17.92
N ASP A 213 6.24 -1.94 16.84
CA ASP A 213 5.27 -1.80 15.75
C ASP A 213 5.24 -0.44 15.05
N SER A 214 6.32 0.36 15.20
CA SER A 214 6.46 1.64 14.50
C SER A 214 7.06 1.50 13.08
N LEU A 215 7.44 0.28 12.64
CA LEU A 215 7.84 0.04 11.26
C LEU A 215 6.60 -0.05 10.36
N VAL A 216 6.15 1.08 9.84
CA VAL A 216 4.94 1.20 9.02
C VAL A 216 5.30 1.57 7.59
N GLN A 217 5.00 0.69 6.63
CA GLN A 217 5.48 0.83 5.25
C GLN A 217 4.41 1.26 4.26
N GLY A 218 3.14 0.99 4.52
CA GLY A 218 2.04 1.33 3.63
C GLY A 218 0.86 1.98 4.36
N CYS A 219 0.20 2.90 3.67
CA CYS A 219 -0.99 3.58 4.17
C CYS A 219 -2.01 3.84 3.04
N ALA A 220 -3.26 4.09 3.43
CA ALA A 220 -4.27 4.69 2.58
C ALA A 220 -4.35 6.19 2.88
N VAL A 221 -4.43 6.98 1.83
CA VAL A 221 -4.59 8.44 1.90
C VAL A 221 -5.84 8.86 1.15
N VAL A 222 -6.41 9.99 1.55
CA VAL A 222 -7.55 10.64 0.90
C VAL A 222 -7.18 12.09 0.56
N ARG A 223 -7.72 12.64 -0.53
CA ARG A 223 -7.62 14.09 -0.76
C ARG A 223 -8.36 14.84 0.35
N THR A 224 -7.72 15.85 0.91
CA THR A 224 -8.27 16.64 2.02
C THR A 224 -9.59 17.30 1.68
N GLU A 225 -9.76 17.79 0.44
CA GLU A 225 -11.01 18.36 -0.05
C GLU A 225 -12.11 17.30 -0.07
N PHE A 226 -11.84 16.12 -0.66
CA PHE A 226 -12.81 15.03 -0.72
C PHE A 226 -13.24 14.56 0.68
N ALA A 227 -12.30 14.45 1.61
CA ALA A 227 -12.62 14.07 3.00
C ALA A 227 -13.50 15.10 3.72
N LYS A 228 -13.35 16.39 3.41
CA LYS A 228 -14.19 17.46 3.97
C LYS A 228 -15.60 17.47 3.38
N GLU A 229 -15.72 17.22 2.07
CA GLU A 229 -17.00 17.24 1.37
C GLU A 229 -17.79 15.93 1.55
N HIS A 230 -17.10 14.80 1.72
CA HIS A 230 -17.69 13.46 1.74
C HIS A 230 -17.21 12.60 2.93
N PRO A 231 -17.27 13.08 4.18
CA PRO A 231 -16.74 12.35 5.34
C PRO A 231 -17.42 11.00 5.56
N GLU A 232 -18.72 10.90 5.28
CA GLU A 232 -19.47 9.64 5.38
C GLU A 232 -19.04 8.62 4.32
N THR A 233 -18.66 9.10 3.13
CA THR A 233 -18.13 8.25 2.05
C THR A 233 -16.75 7.67 2.43
N VAL A 234 -15.91 8.49 3.07
CA VAL A 234 -14.62 8.01 3.58
C VAL A 234 -14.81 6.96 4.68
N ALA A 235 -15.78 7.17 5.59
CA ALA A 235 -16.10 6.21 6.64
C ALA A 235 -16.60 4.87 6.04
N ALA A 236 -17.50 4.91 5.06
CA ALA A 236 -18.00 3.71 4.37
C ALA A 236 -16.86 2.97 3.63
N PHE A 237 -15.95 3.70 2.94
CA PHE A 237 -14.76 3.10 2.34
C PHE A 237 -13.90 2.37 3.37
N LEU A 238 -13.71 2.96 4.55
CA LEU A 238 -12.91 2.34 5.61
C LEU A 238 -13.56 1.06 6.15
N GLU A 239 -14.89 0.98 6.22
CA GLU A 239 -15.61 -0.25 6.59
C GLU A 239 -15.42 -1.35 5.54
N ASP A 240 -15.61 -1.03 4.25
CA ASP A 240 -15.38 -1.96 3.14
C ASP A 240 -13.92 -2.42 3.09
N TYR A 241 -12.99 -1.48 3.31
CA TYR A 241 -11.56 -1.78 3.33
C TYR A 241 -11.17 -2.69 4.49
N ALA A 242 -11.69 -2.44 5.69
CA ALA A 242 -11.46 -3.30 6.86
C ALA A 242 -11.89 -4.74 6.59
N ALA A 243 -13.06 -4.93 5.98
CA ALA A 243 -13.57 -6.25 5.60
C ALA A 243 -12.64 -6.95 4.58
N SER A 244 -12.14 -6.19 3.59
CA SER A 244 -11.19 -6.67 2.60
C SER A 244 -9.84 -7.09 3.22
N VAL A 245 -9.32 -6.30 4.16
CA VAL A 245 -8.11 -6.67 4.91
C VAL A 245 -8.35 -7.90 5.78
N GLN A 246 -9.51 -8.01 6.42
CA GLN A 246 -9.84 -9.18 7.25
C GLN A 246 -9.83 -10.47 6.43
N LEU A 247 -10.26 -10.44 5.16
CA LEU A 247 -10.20 -11.59 4.25
C LEU A 247 -8.77 -12.15 4.11
N THR A 248 -7.74 -11.30 4.15
CA THR A 248 -6.33 -11.75 4.04
C THR A 248 -5.90 -12.64 5.21
N LYS A 249 -6.58 -12.53 6.35
CA LYS A 249 -6.33 -13.30 7.58
C LYS A 249 -7.23 -14.53 7.69
N ASP A 250 -8.51 -14.37 7.36
CA ASP A 250 -9.52 -15.40 7.54
C ASP A 250 -9.47 -16.48 6.45
N ASP A 251 -9.19 -16.09 5.20
CA ASP A 251 -9.08 -16.98 4.05
C ASP A 251 -7.96 -16.50 3.10
N PRO A 252 -6.68 -16.78 3.45
CA PRO A 252 -5.54 -16.37 2.64
C PRO A 252 -5.58 -16.94 1.21
N ALA A 253 -6.17 -18.12 1.01
CA ALA A 253 -6.29 -18.73 -0.33
C ALA A 253 -7.25 -17.92 -1.21
N LYS A 254 -8.41 -17.52 -0.68
CA LYS A 254 -9.35 -16.65 -1.38
C LYS A 254 -8.76 -15.24 -1.59
N ALA A 255 -8.12 -14.67 -0.59
CA ALA A 255 -7.45 -13.37 -0.71
C ALA A 255 -6.39 -13.39 -1.82
N ALA A 256 -5.59 -14.46 -1.91
CA ALA A 256 -4.59 -14.61 -2.96
C ALA A 256 -5.21 -14.68 -4.37
N GLN A 257 -6.37 -15.34 -4.52
CA GLN A 257 -7.12 -15.33 -5.79
C GLN A 257 -7.62 -13.91 -6.14
N CYS A 258 -8.13 -13.16 -5.15
CA CYS A 258 -8.50 -11.76 -5.34
C CYS A 258 -7.28 -10.89 -5.74
N ILE A 259 -6.11 -11.10 -5.12
CA ILE A 259 -4.87 -10.38 -5.43
C ILE A 259 -4.45 -10.61 -6.89
N GLU A 260 -4.53 -11.85 -7.39
CA GLU A 260 -4.23 -12.17 -8.78
C GLU A 260 -5.28 -11.61 -9.74
N ALA A 261 -6.57 -11.77 -9.43
CA ALA A 261 -7.67 -11.27 -10.24
C ALA A 261 -7.65 -9.74 -10.38
N ALA A 262 -7.36 -9.01 -9.29
CA ALA A 262 -7.20 -7.57 -9.28
C ALA A 262 -5.91 -7.07 -9.96
N GLY A 263 -5.02 -7.96 -10.42
CA GLY A 263 -3.76 -7.60 -11.06
C GLY A 263 -2.70 -6.99 -10.12
N ILE A 264 -2.88 -7.11 -8.80
CA ILE A 264 -1.95 -6.56 -7.80
C ILE A 264 -0.68 -7.41 -7.71
N PHE A 265 -0.81 -8.73 -7.86
CA PHE A 265 0.33 -9.64 -7.95
C PHE A 265 -0.01 -10.82 -8.89
N PRO A 266 0.93 -11.25 -9.77
CA PRO A 266 0.59 -12.09 -10.93
C PRO A 266 0.39 -13.59 -10.63
N LYS A 267 0.61 -14.03 -9.38
CA LYS A 267 0.58 -15.47 -9.01
C LYS A 267 -0.08 -15.68 -7.64
N ALA A 268 -1.34 -16.10 -7.62
CA ALA A 268 -2.07 -16.41 -6.39
C ALA A 268 -1.33 -17.39 -5.49
N ALA A 269 -0.77 -18.47 -6.03
CA ALA A 269 -0.04 -19.45 -5.22
C ALA A 269 1.22 -18.90 -4.51
N VAL A 270 1.83 -17.83 -5.04
CA VAL A 270 2.92 -17.12 -4.37
C VAL A 270 2.35 -16.16 -3.34
N ALA A 271 1.32 -15.39 -3.69
CA ALA A 271 0.66 -14.47 -2.79
C ALA A 271 0.12 -15.17 -1.54
N GLU A 272 -0.52 -16.34 -1.68
CA GLU A 272 -1.01 -17.15 -0.58
C GLU A 272 0.11 -17.52 0.42
N LYS A 273 1.27 -17.94 -0.09
CA LYS A 273 2.42 -18.28 0.75
C LYS A 273 3.08 -17.05 1.40
N ALA A 274 3.03 -15.91 0.71
CA ALA A 274 3.62 -14.66 1.19
C ALA A 274 2.74 -13.95 2.24
N LEU A 275 1.41 -14.04 2.13
CA LEU A 275 0.46 -13.32 2.97
C LEU A 275 0.76 -13.37 4.48
N PRO A 276 1.13 -14.54 5.08
CA PRO A 276 1.48 -14.59 6.50
C PRO A 276 2.70 -13.74 6.90
N HIS A 277 3.53 -13.34 5.93
CA HIS A 277 4.77 -12.58 6.11
C HIS A 277 4.67 -11.14 5.60
N CYS A 278 3.51 -10.76 5.05
CA CYS A 278 3.29 -9.43 4.46
C CYS A 278 2.82 -8.39 5.48
N ASN A 279 2.54 -8.79 6.73
CA ASN A 279 2.07 -7.89 7.80
C ASN A 279 0.96 -6.93 7.35
N ILE A 280 -0.02 -7.47 6.57
CA ILE A 280 -1.18 -6.70 6.13
C ILE A 280 -2.02 -6.34 7.35
N CYS A 281 -2.34 -5.07 7.50
CA CYS A 281 -3.05 -4.55 8.65
C CYS A 281 -4.15 -3.55 8.24
N PHE A 282 -5.00 -3.21 9.20
CA PHE A 282 -5.93 -2.11 9.11
C PHE A 282 -5.91 -1.40 10.46
N ILE A 283 -5.21 -0.26 10.53
CA ILE A 283 -5.03 0.52 11.75
C ILE A 283 -5.43 1.95 11.43
N THR A 284 -6.34 2.53 12.20
CA THR A 284 -6.91 3.86 12.02
C THR A 284 -6.84 4.67 13.31
N GLY A 285 -7.27 5.93 13.27
CA GLY A 285 -7.43 6.76 14.45
C GLY A 285 -6.11 7.10 15.16
N GLU A 286 -6.16 7.19 16.48
CA GLU A 286 -5.02 7.59 17.32
C GLU A 286 -3.85 6.61 17.23
N GLU A 287 -4.12 5.30 17.13
CA GLU A 287 -3.06 4.29 16.99
C GLU A 287 -2.28 4.47 15.66
N MET A 288 -2.97 4.76 14.57
CA MET A 288 -2.34 5.11 13.29
C MET A 288 -1.44 6.32 13.42
N GLN A 289 -1.94 7.38 14.06
CA GLN A 289 -1.17 8.62 14.27
C GLN A 289 0.08 8.38 15.12
N GLU A 290 -0.03 7.63 16.22
CA GLU A 290 1.10 7.32 17.10
C GLU A 290 2.21 6.57 16.36
N LYS A 291 1.85 5.50 15.65
CA LYS A 291 2.81 4.69 14.90
C LYS A 291 3.49 5.48 13.77
N LEU A 292 2.73 6.27 13.00
CA LEU A 292 3.27 7.11 11.93
C LEU A 292 4.17 8.22 12.46
N SER A 293 3.79 8.88 13.54
CA SER A 293 4.60 9.95 14.14
C SER A 293 5.97 9.41 14.60
N ALA A 294 5.98 8.26 15.30
CA ALA A 294 7.21 7.60 15.72
C ALA A 294 8.09 7.21 14.51
N PHE A 295 7.48 6.69 13.44
CA PHE A 295 8.18 6.32 12.21
C PHE A 295 8.80 7.54 11.50
N TYR A 296 8.05 8.63 11.37
CA TYR A 296 8.54 9.83 10.71
C TYR A 296 9.63 10.55 11.50
N ASP A 297 9.60 10.50 12.83
CA ASP A 297 10.69 11.03 13.66
C ASP A 297 12.01 10.29 13.39
N ILE A 298 11.97 8.97 13.19
CA ILE A 298 13.13 8.17 12.82
C ILE A 298 13.60 8.55 11.39
N LEU A 299 12.70 8.57 10.41
CA LEU A 299 13.04 8.94 9.03
C LEU A 299 13.58 10.37 8.91
N LYS A 300 13.10 11.28 9.72
CA LYS A 300 13.64 12.66 9.78
C LYS A 300 15.12 12.68 10.16
N GLY A 301 15.56 11.75 11.02
CA GLY A 301 16.95 11.62 11.41
C GLY A 301 17.85 11.03 10.30
N VAL A 302 17.35 10.05 9.56
CA VAL A 302 18.13 9.27 8.60
C VAL A 302 17.99 9.80 7.17
N ALA A 303 16.78 10.14 6.75
CA ALA A 303 16.45 10.51 5.38
C ALA A 303 15.36 11.59 5.33
N PRO A 304 15.60 12.82 5.83
CA PRO A 304 14.55 13.85 5.94
C PRO A 304 13.87 14.17 4.62
N GLN A 305 14.59 14.11 3.50
CA GLN A 305 14.01 14.38 2.17
C GLN A 305 13.00 13.31 1.74
N SER A 306 13.08 12.10 2.29
CA SER A 306 12.12 11.02 1.98
C SER A 306 10.70 11.31 2.45
N ILE A 307 10.56 12.19 3.45
CA ILE A 307 9.29 12.66 4.01
C ILE A 307 9.00 14.13 3.68
N GLY A 308 9.71 14.72 2.70
CA GLY A 308 9.53 16.13 2.32
C GLY A 308 10.19 17.13 3.25
N GLY A 309 11.15 16.71 4.08
CA GLY A 309 11.98 17.58 4.95
C GLY A 309 11.44 17.82 6.36
N ALA A 310 10.19 17.51 6.64
CA ALA A 310 9.55 17.71 7.95
C ALA A 310 8.61 16.55 8.31
N VAL A 311 8.44 16.32 9.61
CA VAL A 311 7.35 15.45 10.09
C VAL A 311 6.02 16.16 9.85
N PRO A 312 5.01 15.49 9.25
CA PRO A 312 3.70 16.06 9.01
C PRO A 312 3.02 16.56 10.30
N GLY A 313 2.17 17.59 10.16
CA GLY A 313 1.36 18.12 11.27
C GLY A 313 0.17 17.24 11.65
N GLU A 314 -0.55 17.65 12.72
CA GLU A 314 -1.71 16.89 13.22
C GLU A 314 -2.85 16.79 12.19
N ASP A 315 -2.99 17.74 11.30
CA ASP A 315 -3.99 17.78 10.23
C ASP A 315 -3.70 16.80 9.07
N PHE A 316 -2.54 16.15 9.07
CA PHE A 316 -2.24 15.02 8.18
C PHE A 316 -3.05 13.78 8.49
N TYR A 317 -3.51 13.62 9.71
CA TYR A 317 -4.22 12.43 10.17
C TYR A 317 -5.74 12.65 10.13
N TRP A 318 -6.43 11.91 9.29
CA TRP A 318 -7.88 11.88 9.31
C TRP A 318 -8.37 10.95 10.41
N ILE A 319 -9.04 11.48 11.40
CA ILE A 319 -9.64 10.72 12.50
C ILE A 319 -11.13 10.98 12.47
N ALA A 320 -11.92 9.91 12.34
CA ALA A 320 -13.37 9.99 12.39
C ALA A 320 -13.81 10.62 13.71
N LYS A 321 -14.75 11.58 13.63
CA LYS A 321 -15.28 12.28 14.81
C LYS A 321 -16.48 11.54 15.38
#